data_2f013a5013482fc89f99133a81a2725c
#
_entry.id   2f013a5013482fc89f99133a81a2725c
#
_cell.length_a   1.000
_cell.length_b   1.000
_cell.length_c   1.000
_cell.angle_alpha   90.00
_cell.angle_beta   90.00
_cell.angle_gamma   90.00
#
_symmetry.space_group_name_H-M   'P 1'
#
loop_
_entity.id
_entity.type
_entity.pdbx_description
1 polymer ?
#
loop_
_entity_poly.entity_id
_entity_poly.type
_entity_poly.pdbx_seq_one_letter_code
_entity_poly.pdbx_strand_id
1 'polypeptide(L)'
;AQQKMLTSTYGFYQDSYGGPTSAEINPTFYDFVPDLEWDSRVTIGAIDQTGNPFDANNVQSVGIDWTQFEQGNDLAVNDGTWFILPDEDQGNAQLFTAQDCSQQTGVLVARVTALELDSTIMFEALIQGRDGGGNTWQDTASYSFNYTATEDCNGNLISDTCDIANGTSEDANGDGIPDECGEACPGDADGDGDSDVDDILAVLGDFGATGGGLDGDVDNDNDVDVDDILQV
;
A
#
# COMPACT_ATOMS: atom_id res chain seq x y z
N ALA A 1 26.34 15.17 -11.24
CA ALA A 1 25.48 13.97 -11.21
C ALA A 1 24.06 14.44 -10.99
N GLN A 2 23.07 13.86 -11.68
CA GLN A 2 21.65 14.10 -11.41
C GLN A 2 21.35 13.66 -9.99
N GLN A 3 20.62 14.46 -9.24
CA GLN A 3 20.12 14.06 -7.94
C GLN A 3 18.85 13.21 -8.18
N LYS A 4 18.87 12.00 -7.71
CA LYS A 4 17.69 11.14 -7.73
C LYS A 4 16.74 11.60 -6.64
N MET A 5 15.52 11.93 -7.01
CA MET A 5 14.49 12.43 -6.07
C MET A 5 13.52 11.36 -5.64
N LEU A 6 13.18 10.45 -6.55
CA LEU A 6 12.29 9.33 -6.28
C LEU A 6 12.87 8.10 -6.94
N THR A 7 13.14 7.07 -6.17
CA THR A 7 13.76 5.83 -6.65
C THR A 7 12.99 4.62 -6.18
N SER A 8 13.02 3.55 -6.96
CA SER A 8 12.49 2.24 -6.60
C SER A 8 13.48 1.15 -7.01
N THR A 9 13.64 0.14 -6.17
CA THR A 9 14.54 -1.00 -6.45
C THR A 9 14.19 -1.69 -7.78
N TYR A 10 12.90 -1.83 -8.08
CA TYR A 10 12.41 -2.56 -9.26
C TYR A 10 11.65 -1.67 -10.24
N GLY A 11 11.60 -0.35 -10.00
CA GLY A 11 10.89 0.61 -10.84
C GLY A 11 9.47 0.89 -10.36
N PHE A 12 8.77 1.69 -11.17
CA PHE A 12 7.43 2.19 -10.89
C PHE A 12 6.44 1.75 -11.97
N TYR A 13 5.22 1.44 -11.57
CA TYR A 13 4.14 1.23 -12.52
C TYR A 13 3.77 2.55 -13.19
N GLN A 14 3.61 2.50 -14.52
CA GLN A 14 3.17 3.62 -15.36
C GLN A 14 2.10 3.15 -16.33
N ASP A 15 0.98 3.86 -16.39
CA ASP A 15 -0.10 3.60 -17.33
C ASP A 15 -0.02 4.57 -18.52
N SER A 16 -0.28 4.09 -19.72
CA SER A 16 -0.21 4.90 -20.96
C SER A 16 -1.29 5.97 -21.07
N TYR A 17 -2.33 5.93 -20.25
CA TYR A 17 -3.39 6.92 -20.16
C TYR A 17 -3.19 7.88 -18.98
N GLY A 18 -2.15 7.66 -18.18
CA GLY A 18 -1.75 8.50 -17.08
C GLY A 18 -0.79 9.62 -17.47
N GLY A 19 0.00 10.04 -16.51
CA GLY A 19 1.03 11.05 -16.71
C GLY A 19 1.79 11.35 -15.41
N PRO A 20 2.92 12.06 -15.53
CA PRO A 20 3.86 12.23 -14.43
C PRO A 20 3.33 13.03 -13.24
N THR A 21 2.22 13.75 -13.42
CA THR A 21 1.62 14.54 -12.36
C THR A 21 0.14 14.21 -12.16
N SER A 22 -0.36 14.43 -10.96
CA SER A 22 -1.78 14.20 -10.63
C SER A 22 -2.74 15.04 -11.51
N ALA A 23 -2.30 16.13 -12.10
CA ALA A 23 -3.12 16.94 -12.99
C ALA A 23 -3.44 16.25 -14.34
N GLU A 24 -2.74 15.17 -14.66
CA GLU A 24 -2.91 14.37 -15.88
C GLU A 24 -3.74 13.11 -15.65
N ILE A 25 -4.05 12.78 -14.40
CA ILE A 25 -4.83 11.61 -14.04
C ILE A 25 -6.32 11.93 -14.08
N ASN A 26 -7.02 11.32 -15.02
CA ASN A 26 -8.46 11.52 -15.18
C ASN A 26 -9.26 10.36 -14.56
N PRO A 27 -9.87 10.54 -13.38
CA PRO A 27 -10.58 9.44 -12.69
C PRO A 27 -11.84 8.96 -13.44
N THR A 28 -12.32 9.69 -14.44
CA THR A 28 -13.44 9.20 -15.26
C THR A 28 -13.06 8.02 -16.15
N PHE A 29 -11.76 7.76 -16.31
CA PHE A 29 -11.27 6.61 -17.06
C PHE A 29 -11.12 5.34 -16.22
N TYR A 30 -11.21 5.41 -14.89
CA TYR A 30 -11.05 4.22 -14.02
C TYR A 30 -12.05 3.11 -14.32
N ASP A 31 -13.28 3.44 -14.77
CA ASP A 31 -14.28 2.44 -15.20
C ASP A 31 -13.85 1.65 -16.46
N PHE A 32 -12.94 2.19 -17.27
CA PHE A 32 -12.49 1.61 -18.53
C PHE A 32 -11.04 1.13 -18.48
N VAL A 33 -10.23 1.77 -17.66
CA VAL A 33 -8.81 1.50 -17.41
C VAL A 33 -8.61 1.52 -15.89
N PRO A 34 -8.99 0.45 -15.17
CA PRO A 34 -8.91 0.43 -13.71
C PRO A 34 -7.49 0.64 -13.17
N ASP A 35 -6.50 0.11 -13.89
CA ASP A 35 -5.10 0.19 -13.50
C ASP A 35 -4.54 1.62 -13.52
N LEU A 36 -5.21 2.55 -14.21
CA LEU A 36 -4.84 3.98 -14.22
C LEU A 36 -4.86 4.61 -12.82
N GLU A 37 -5.68 4.10 -11.92
CA GLU A 37 -5.68 4.55 -10.53
C GLU A 37 -4.30 4.39 -9.87
N TRP A 38 -3.57 3.35 -10.27
CA TRP A 38 -2.26 2.96 -9.71
C TRP A 38 -1.07 3.59 -10.42
N ASP A 39 -1.32 4.40 -11.45
CA ASP A 39 -0.27 5.13 -12.17
C ASP A 39 0.59 5.96 -11.22
N SER A 40 1.91 5.84 -11.33
CA SER A 40 2.85 6.53 -10.46
C SER A 40 3.04 7.97 -10.89
N ARG A 41 2.83 8.92 -9.98
CA ARG A 41 2.81 10.35 -10.26
C ARG A 41 3.29 11.19 -9.08
N VAL A 42 3.80 12.37 -9.37
CA VAL A 42 4.02 13.39 -8.36
C VAL A 42 2.80 14.29 -8.22
N THR A 43 2.69 14.93 -7.07
CA THR A 43 1.58 15.84 -6.78
C THR A 43 1.96 16.84 -5.70
N ILE A 44 1.02 17.73 -5.37
CA ILE A 44 0.96 18.47 -4.11
C ILE A 44 -0.52 18.48 -3.70
N GLY A 45 -0.84 17.68 -2.70
CA GLY A 45 -2.15 17.57 -2.07
C GLY A 45 -3.21 16.82 -2.88
N ALA A 46 -3.45 17.16 -4.14
CA ALA A 46 -4.50 16.57 -4.96
C ALA A 46 -4.09 15.21 -5.55
N ILE A 47 -5.01 14.22 -5.55
CA ILE A 47 -4.71 12.87 -6.04
C ILE A 47 -4.93 12.68 -7.54
N ASP A 48 -5.75 13.52 -8.17
CA ASP A 48 -6.11 13.44 -9.58
C ASP A 48 -6.45 14.82 -10.16
N GLN A 49 -6.80 14.91 -11.43
CA GLN A 49 -7.09 16.16 -12.13
C GLN A 49 -8.31 16.92 -11.63
N THR A 50 -9.22 16.26 -10.90
CA THR A 50 -10.41 16.91 -10.31
C THR A 50 -10.06 17.75 -9.08
N GLY A 51 -8.86 17.52 -8.53
CA GLY A 51 -8.39 18.20 -7.34
C GLY A 51 -8.70 17.47 -6.03
N ASN A 52 -9.34 16.30 -6.07
CA ASN A 52 -9.70 15.54 -4.87
C ASN A 52 -8.49 15.43 -3.89
N PRO A 53 -8.64 15.73 -2.59
CA PRO A 53 -9.85 16.11 -1.85
C PRO A 53 -10.20 17.62 -1.87
N PHE A 54 -9.56 18.39 -2.72
CA PHE A 54 -9.78 19.84 -2.91
C PHE A 54 -10.69 20.09 -4.12
N ASP A 55 -10.98 21.37 -4.41
CA ASP A 55 -11.86 21.77 -5.51
C ASP A 55 -11.16 21.83 -6.87
N ALA A 56 -9.82 21.85 -6.90
CA ALA A 56 -9.02 21.95 -8.13
C ALA A 56 -7.62 21.36 -7.96
N ASN A 57 -7.02 20.95 -9.07
CA ASN A 57 -5.62 20.55 -9.14
C ASN A 57 -4.82 21.56 -9.96
N ASN A 58 -3.96 22.30 -9.30
CA ASN A 58 -3.14 23.36 -9.86
C ASN A 58 -1.65 23.02 -9.87
N VAL A 59 -1.30 21.72 -9.83
CA VAL A 59 0.09 21.26 -9.91
C VAL A 59 0.68 21.65 -11.26
N GLN A 60 1.84 22.27 -11.20
CA GLN A 60 2.65 22.65 -12.35
C GLN A 60 4.06 22.11 -12.18
N SER A 61 4.79 22.00 -13.28
CA SER A 61 6.20 21.62 -13.26
C SER A 61 7.05 22.47 -14.20
N VAL A 62 8.31 22.60 -13.87
CA VAL A 62 9.30 23.31 -14.71
C VAL A 62 10.66 22.64 -14.58
N GLY A 63 11.36 22.50 -15.70
CA GLY A 63 12.74 22.01 -15.74
C GLY A 63 12.90 20.50 -15.47
N ILE A 64 11.84 19.73 -15.45
CA ILE A 64 11.86 18.28 -15.25
C ILE A 64 11.72 17.58 -16.61
N ASP A 65 12.60 16.63 -16.89
CA ASP A 65 12.44 15.67 -17.98
C ASP A 65 11.78 14.40 -17.41
N TRP A 66 10.52 14.20 -17.73
CA TRP A 66 9.70 13.10 -17.23
C TRP A 66 9.94 11.78 -17.97
N THR A 67 10.68 11.78 -19.10
CA THR A 67 10.79 10.63 -20.02
C THR A 67 11.20 9.34 -19.32
N GLN A 68 12.11 9.40 -18.37
CA GLN A 68 12.57 8.20 -17.67
C GLN A 68 11.53 7.73 -16.64
N PHE A 69 10.92 8.67 -15.93
CA PHE A 69 9.89 8.35 -14.93
C PHE A 69 8.66 7.73 -15.61
N GLU A 70 8.20 8.26 -16.72
CA GLU A 70 7.11 7.73 -17.55
C GLU A 70 7.41 6.34 -18.15
N GLN A 71 8.66 5.90 -18.12
CA GLN A 71 9.09 4.54 -18.49
C GLN A 71 9.25 3.63 -17.27
N GLY A 72 8.81 4.06 -16.10
CA GLY A 72 8.90 3.30 -14.86
C GLY A 72 10.27 3.36 -14.16
N ASN A 73 11.19 4.22 -14.63
CA ASN A 73 12.50 4.39 -14.00
C ASN A 73 12.48 5.45 -12.89
N ASP A 74 13.62 5.60 -12.21
CA ASP A 74 13.81 6.64 -11.21
C ASP A 74 13.53 8.05 -11.74
N LEU A 75 12.92 8.90 -10.92
CA LEU A 75 12.84 10.32 -11.17
C LEU A 75 14.14 10.99 -10.72
N ALA A 76 14.89 11.48 -11.67
CA ALA A 76 16.14 12.21 -11.42
C ALA A 76 16.05 13.63 -11.97
N VAL A 77 16.25 14.61 -11.11
CA VAL A 77 16.12 16.03 -11.45
C VAL A 77 17.42 16.77 -11.15
N ASN A 78 17.83 17.65 -12.04
CA ASN A 78 19.03 18.49 -11.83
C ASN A 78 18.67 19.91 -11.40
N ASP A 79 17.71 20.51 -12.10
CA ASP A 79 17.29 21.91 -11.92
C ASP A 79 15.84 22.02 -12.37
N GLY A 80 14.96 21.48 -11.57
CA GLY A 80 13.53 21.47 -11.85
C GLY A 80 12.72 21.27 -10.58
N THR A 81 11.44 21.56 -10.67
CA THR A 81 10.50 21.43 -9.56
C THR A 81 9.10 21.19 -10.08
N TRP A 82 8.26 20.56 -9.25
CA TRP A 82 6.81 20.69 -9.36
C TRP A 82 6.32 21.57 -8.21
N PHE A 83 5.28 22.29 -8.42
CA PHE A 83 4.83 23.33 -7.49
C PHE A 83 3.36 23.69 -7.70
N ILE A 84 2.81 24.34 -6.69
CA ILE A 84 1.56 25.10 -6.73
C ILE A 84 1.82 26.53 -6.31
N LEU A 85 0.87 27.43 -6.54
CA LEU A 85 0.97 28.78 -5.99
C LEU A 85 0.76 28.75 -4.47
N PRO A 86 1.39 29.64 -3.69
CA PRO A 86 1.37 29.57 -2.23
C PRO A 86 0.00 29.82 -1.57
N ASP A 87 -0.98 30.27 -2.33
CA ASP A 87 -2.36 30.54 -1.91
C ASP A 87 -3.36 29.46 -2.34
N GLU A 88 -2.89 28.39 -2.93
CA GLU A 88 -3.74 27.25 -3.31
C GLU A 88 -4.06 26.36 -2.11
N ASP A 89 -5.33 26.04 -1.91
CA ASP A 89 -5.82 25.23 -0.79
C ASP A 89 -5.25 23.80 -0.80
N GLN A 90 -4.90 23.26 -1.96
CA GLN A 90 -4.30 21.93 -2.08
C GLN A 90 -2.92 21.79 -1.42
N GLY A 91 -2.28 22.92 -1.05
CA GLY A 91 -1.08 22.94 -0.22
C GLY A 91 -1.32 22.78 1.27
N ASN A 92 -2.57 22.75 1.71
CA ASN A 92 -2.90 22.57 3.12
C ASN A 92 -2.75 21.11 3.54
N ALA A 93 -2.15 20.88 4.71
CA ALA A 93 -2.01 19.55 5.25
C ALA A 93 -3.38 18.90 5.55
N GLN A 94 -3.52 17.64 5.18
CA GLN A 94 -4.70 16.82 5.43
C GLN A 94 -4.39 15.76 6.49
N LEU A 95 -5.42 15.31 7.20
CA LEU A 95 -5.32 14.18 8.10
C LEU A 95 -5.24 12.89 7.28
N PHE A 96 -4.32 12.02 7.63
CA PHE A 96 -4.20 10.68 7.03
C PHE A 96 -3.79 9.66 8.09
N THR A 97 -4.07 8.39 7.82
CA THR A 97 -3.59 7.28 8.62
C THR A 97 -2.24 6.83 8.06
N ALA A 98 -1.20 6.89 8.91
CA ALA A 98 0.12 6.39 8.55
C ALA A 98 0.17 4.86 8.62
N GLN A 99 1.22 4.25 8.07
CA GLN A 99 1.41 2.80 8.06
C GLN A 99 1.46 2.18 9.47
N ASP A 100 1.84 2.95 10.48
CA ASP A 100 1.82 2.55 11.90
C ASP A 100 0.48 2.80 12.58
N CYS A 101 -0.59 2.99 11.81
CA CYS A 101 -1.96 3.31 12.23
C CYS A 101 -2.13 4.64 12.95
N SER A 102 -1.07 5.42 13.13
CA SER A 102 -1.16 6.73 13.75
C SER A 102 -1.85 7.73 12.82
N GLN A 103 -2.65 8.62 13.40
CA GLN A 103 -3.22 9.75 12.67
C GLN A 103 -2.17 10.85 12.56
N GLN A 104 -1.83 11.21 11.34
CA GLN A 104 -0.87 12.26 11.04
C GLN A 104 -1.47 13.32 10.12
N THR A 105 -0.83 14.47 10.05
CA THR A 105 -1.18 15.51 9.09
C THR A 105 -0.01 15.77 8.17
N GLY A 106 -0.31 15.87 6.87
CA GLY A 106 0.72 16.10 5.86
C GLY A 106 0.14 16.57 4.54
N VAL A 107 1.02 16.91 3.63
CA VAL A 107 0.68 17.22 2.24
C VAL A 107 1.19 16.08 1.38
N LEU A 108 0.31 15.47 0.61
CA LEU A 108 0.70 14.44 -0.36
C LEU A 108 1.64 15.03 -1.41
N VAL A 109 2.79 14.42 -1.63
CA VAL A 109 3.79 14.91 -2.60
C VAL A 109 4.03 13.96 -3.77
N ALA A 110 3.66 12.70 -3.61
CA ALA A 110 3.66 11.68 -4.67
C ALA A 110 2.71 10.54 -4.31
N ARG A 111 2.18 9.87 -5.31
CA ARG A 111 1.56 8.55 -5.21
C ARG A 111 2.30 7.64 -6.18
N VAL A 112 2.87 6.56 -5.69
CA VAL A 112 3.69 5.67 -6.50
C VAL A 112 3.34 4.23 -6.25
N THR A 113 3.37 3.44 -7.31
CA THR A 113 3.14 2.00 -7.28
C THR A 113 4.43 1.31 -7.70
N ALA A 114 4.97 0.49 -6.82
CA ALA A 114 6.14 -0.34 -7.13
C ALA A 114 5.74 -1.50 -8.05
N LEU A 115 6.66 -1.91 -8.93
CA LEU A 115 6.42 -3.03 -9.85
C LEU A 115 6.52 -4.40 -9.18
N GLU A 116 7.26 -4.50 -8.07
CA GLU A 116 7.50 -5.77 -7.38
C GLU A 116 7.33 -5.57 -5.87
N LEU A 117 6.89 -6.63 -5.20
CA LEU A 117 6.94 -6.73 -3.74
C LEU A 117 8.39 -6.64 -3.26
N ASP A 118 8.61 -6.27 -2.03
CA ASP A 118 9.93 -6.01 -1.44
C ASP A 118 10.71 -4.86 -2.10
N SER A 119 10.02 -3.99 -2.85
CA SER A 119 10.62 -2.77 -3.38
C SER A 119 10.96 -1.79 -2.26
N THR A 120 12.18 -1.29 -2.28
CA THR A 120 12.53 -0.11 -1.48
C THR A 120 12.30 1.14 -2.30
N ILE A 121 11.39 1.99 -1.84
CA ILE A 121 11.13 3.30 -2.42
C ILE A 121 11.81 4.36 -1.56
N MET A 122 12.54 5.27 -2.19
CA MET A 122 13.17 6.41 -1.52
C MET A 122 12.72 7.70 -2.17
N PHE A 123 12.41 8.68 -1.33
CA PHE A 123 12.11 10.04 -1.73
C PHE A 123 13.09 11.00 -1.05
N GLU A 124 13.77 11.83 -1.82
CA GLU A 124 14.66 12.87 -1.32
C GLU A 124 14.48 14.16 -2.13
N ALA A 125 14.00 15.21 -1.48
CA ALA A 125 13.75 16.49 -2.13
C ALA A 125 13.94 17.66 -1.16
N LEU A 126 14.33 18.80 -1.74
CA LEU A 126 14.20 20.08 -1.06
C LEU A 126 12.74 20.54 -1.19
N ILE A 127 12.07 20.68 -0.06
CA ILE A 127 10.70 21.15 0.01
C ILE A 127 10.69 22.56 0.57
N GLN A 128 9.88 23.42 -0.02
CA GLN A 128 9.68 24.78 0.46
C GLN A 128 8.20 25.15 0.41
N GLY A 129 7.80 26.00 1.30
CA GLY A 129 6.42 26.44 1.41
C GLY A 129 6.28 27.78 2.12
N ARG A 130 5.04 28.13 2.37
CA ARG A 130 4.67 29.28 3.18
C ARG A 130 3.74 28.81 4.29
N ASP A 131 3.98 29.24 5.52
CA ASP A 131 3.09 28.94 6.65
C ASP A 131 1.83 29.85 6.66
N GLY A 132 0.86 29.51 7.52
CA GLY A 132 -0.36 30.31 7.66
C GLY A 132 -0.15 31.75 8.14
N GLY A 133 1.05 32.10 8.62
CA GLY A 133 1.48 33.45 8.97
C GLY A 133 2.13 34.20 7.80
N GLY A 134 2.29 33.53 6.64
CA GLY A 134 2.91 34.10 5.45
C GLY A 134 4.44 34.04 5.44
N ASN A 135 5.08 33.33 6.41
CA ASN A 135 6.52 33.15 6.44
C ASN A 135 6.91 32.00 5.51
N THR A 136 7.97 32.20 4.75
CA THR A 136 8.56 31.13 3.92
C THR A 136 9.40 30.20 4.79
N TRP A 137 9.30 28.90 4.51
CA TRP A 137 10.11 27.86 5.09
C TRP A 137 10.69 26.95 4.02
N GLN A 138 11.76 26.27 4.33
CA GLN A 138 12.45 25.33 3.46
C GLN A 138 13.06 24.22 4.32
N ASP A 139 12.93 22.99 3.86
CA ASP A 139 13.52 21.84 4.53
C ASP A 139 13.84 20.74 3.52
N THR A 140 14.69 19.79 3.90
CA THR A 140 14.98 18.60 3.11
C THR A 140 14.13 17.45 3.63
N ALA A 141 13.25 16.93 2.77
CA ALA A 141 12.52 15.70 3.05
C ALA A 141 13.34 14.51 2.55
N SER A 142 13.51 13.51 3.40
CA SER A 142 14.12 12.23 3.07
C SER A 142 13.33 11.12 3.71
N TYR A 143 12.73 10.27 2.89
CA TYR A 143 11.93 9.13 3.32
C TYR A 143 12.42 7.87 2.62
N SER A 144 12.48 6.77 3.36
CA SER A 144 12.67 5.43 2.81
C SER A 144 11.51 4.56 3.26
N PHE A 145 10.93 3.89 2.31
CA PHE A 145 9.78 3.03 2.49
C PHE A 145 10.09 1.68 1.86
N ASN A 146 9.84 0.61 2.60
CA ASN A 146 9.96 -0.75 2.12
C ASN A 146 8.63 -1.45 2.39
N TYR A 147 7.93 -1.85 1.34
CA TYR A 147 6.67 -2.57 1.44
C TYR A 147 6.95 -4.05 1.24
N THR A 148 6.61 -4.85 2.23
CA THR A 148 6.69 -6.31 2.16
C THR A 148 5.28 -6.88 2.10
N ALA A 149 5.11 -7.99 1.37
CA ALA A 149 3.82 -8.70 1.28
C ALA A 149 3.32 -9.21 2.65
N THR A 150 4.21 -9.25 3.63
CA THR A 150 3.89 -9.63 5.02
C THR A 150 3.29 -8.51 5.85
N GLU A 151 3.14 -7.30 5.28
CA GLU A 151 2.59 -6.14 5.97
C GLU A 151 1.17 -5.76 5.51
N ASP A 152 0.66 -6.39 4.45
CA ASP A 152 -0.69 -6.24 3.90
C ASP A 152 -1.02 -7.52 3.13
N CYS A 153 -1.34 -8.54 3.85
CA CYS A 153 -1.50 -9.89 3.32
C CYS A 153 -2.82 -10.07 2.55
N ASN A 154 -3.88 -9.33 2.94
CA ASN A 154 -5.17 -9.38 2.25
C ASN A 154 -5.25 -8.44 1.03
N GLY A 155 -4.22 -7.60 0.79
CA GLY A 155 -4.10 -6.74 -0.38
C GLY A 155 -5.06 -5.56 -0.40
N ASN A 156 -5.59 -5.14 0.75
CA ASN A 156 -6.55 -4.05 0.84
C ASN A 156 -5.91 -2.66 0.93
N LEU A 157 -4.56 -2.58 0.91
CA LEU A 157 -3.73 -1.38 1.01
C LEU A 157 -3.71 -0.73 2.41
N ILE A 158 -4.14 -1.46 3.40
CA ILE A 158 -4.00 -1.12 4.82
C ILE A 158 -3.02 -2.15 5.40
N SER A 159 -2.13 -1.75 6.28
CA SER A 159 -1.25 -2.75 6.89
C SER A 159 -2.04 -3.67 7.81
N ASP A 160 -1.65 -4.95 7.86
CA ASP A 160 -2.27 -5.98 8.71
C ASP A 160 -2.39 -5.52 10.17
N THR A 161 -1.36 -4.87 10.68
CA THR A 161 -1.37 -4.27 12.03
C THR A 161 -2.50 -3.25 12.20
N CYS A 162 -2.81 -2.48 11.15
CA CYS A 162 -3.89 -1.51 11.18
C CYS A 162 -5.26 -2.16 11.04
N ASP A 163 -5.37 -3.20 10.23
CA ASP A 163 -6.61 -3.97 10.07
C ASP A 163 -7.01 -4.61 11.39
N ILE A 164 -6.07 -5.25 12.06
CA ILE A 164 -6.28 -5.83 13.40
C ILE A 164 -6.62 -4.73 14.41
N ALA A 165 -5.84 -3.66 14.48
CA ALA A 165 -6.06 -2.59 15.45
C ALA A 165 -7.39 -1.84 15.29
N ASN A 166 -7.89 -1.75 14.05
CA ASN A 166 -9.17 -1.11 13.73
C ASN A 166 -10.36 -2.09 13.76
N GLY A 167 -10.10 -3.40 13.89
CA GLY A 167 -11.11 -4.46 13.87
C GLY A 167 -11.74 -4.66 12.49
N THR A 168 -11.01 -4.38 11.42
CA THR A 168 -11.36 -4.72 10.03
C THR A 168 -10.99 -6.15 9.70
N SER A 169 -9.97 -6.68 10.38
CA SER A 169 -9.56 -8.08 10.36
C SER A 169 -9.48 -8.62 11.78
N GLU A 170 -9.72 -9.89 11.96
CA GLU A 170 -9.54 -10.61 13.21
C GLU A 170 -8.13 -11.19 13.29
N ASP A 171 -7.60 -11.33 14.49
CA ASP A 171 -6.33 -11.99 14.85
C ASP A 171 -6.60 -12.79 16.12
N ALA A 172 -7.24 -13.93 15.94
CA ALA A 172 -7.73 -14.76 17.05
C ALA A 172 -6.58 -15.42 17.82
N ASN A 173 -5.47 -15.72 17.13
CA ASN A 173 -4.30 -16.35 17.74
C ASN A 173 -3.32 -15.34 18.34
N GLY A 174 -3.43 -14.03 18.01
CA GLY A 174 -2.61 -12.95 18.54
C GLY A 174 -1.18 -12.90 17.99
N ASP A 175 -0.94 -13.42 16.79
CA ASP A 175 0.38 -13.47 16.16
C ASP A 175 0.70 -12.19 15.36
N GLY A 176 -0.29 -11.30 15.18
CA GLY A 176 -0.17 -10.03 14.47
C GLY A 176 -0.38 -10.14 12.96
N ILE A 177 -0.85 -11.27 12.48
CA ILE A 177 -1.25 -11.54 11.11
C ILE A 177 -2.77 -11.71 11.10
N PRO A 178 -3.53 -11.04 10.21
CA PRO A 178 -4.96 -11.29 10.07
C PRO A 178 -5.30 -12.76 9.82
N ASP A 179 -6.35 -13.27 10.45
CA ASP A 179 -6.76 -14.68 10.34
C ASP A 179 -6.98 -15.11 8.88
N GLU A 180 -7.45 -14.20 8.02
CA GLU A 180 -7.60 -14.45 6.58
C GLU A 180 -6.28 -14.59 5.82
N CYS A 181 -5.15 -14.30 6.44
CA CYS A 181 -3.81 -14.30 5.84
C CYS A 181 -2.83 -15.24 6.52
N GLY A 182 -3.12 -15.61 7.75
CA GLY A 182 -2.32 -16.56 8.51
C GLY A 182 -2.37 -17.95 7.85
N GLU A 183 -1.41 -18.80 8.19
CA GLU A 183 -1.69 -20.22 8.09
C GLU A 183 -2.94 -20.46 8.94
N ALA A 184 -3.88 -21.25 8.42
CA ALA A 184 -5.10 -21.62 9.14
C ALA A 184 -4.79 -21.79 10.64
N CYS A 185 -5.65 -21.25 11.51
CA CYS A 185 -5.49 -21.40 12.96
C CYS A 185 -5.01 -22.81 13.26
N PRO A 186 -3.96 -23.03 14.06
CA PRO A 186 -3.56 -24.39 14.37
C PRO A 186 -4.79 -25.18 14.84
N GLY A 187 -5.18 -26.20 14.07
CA GLY A 187 -6.40 -26.94 14.34
C GLY A 187 -7.64 -26.52 13.54
N ASP A 188 -7.55 -25.54 12.63
CA ASP A 188 -8.60 -25.22 11.64
C ASP A 188 -8.61 -26.29 10.54
N ALA A 189 -9.34 -27.35 10.80
CA ALA A 189 -9.43 -28.50 9.92
C ALA A 189 -10.43 -28.32 8.79
N ASP A 190 -11.43 -27.45 8.95
CA ASP A 190 -12.44 -27.19 7.91
C ASP A 190 -12.14 -25.93 7.06
N GLY A 191 -11.12 -25.14 7.45
CA GLY A 191 -10.62 -24.01 6.68
C GLY A 191 -11.51 -22.76 6.77
N ASP A 192 -12.31 -22.61 7.83
CA ASP A 192 -13.22 -21.48 7.99
C ASP A 192 -12.59 -20.27 8.73
N GLY A 193 -11.36 -20.45 9.27
CA GLY A 193 -10.54 -19.39 9.87
C GLY A 193 -10.60 -19.34 11.39
N ASP A 194 -11.32 -20.28 12.06
CA ASP A 194 -11.22 -20.43 13.51
C ASP A 194 -10.93 -21.89 13.91
N SER A 195 -10.70 -22.15 15.19
CA SER A 195 -10.53 -23.49 15.72
C SER A 195 -11.61 -23.75 16.74
N ASP A 196 -12.64 -24.48 16.34
CA ASP A 196 -13.79 -24.75 17.21
C ASP A 196 -14.29 -26.21 17.12
N VAL A 197 -15.54 -26.44 17.46
CA VAL A 197 -16.11 -27.78 17.47
C VAL A 197 -16.34 -28.32 16.04
N ASP A 198 -16.46 -27.47 15.04
CA ASP A 198 -16.71 -27.89 13.67
C ASP A 198 -15.41 -28.48 13.06
N ASP A 199 -14.22 -28.05 13.51
CA ASP A 199 -12.92 -28.65 13.18
C ASP A 199 -12.78 -30.06 13.73
N ILE A 200 -13.18 -30.26 14.99
CA ILE A 200 -13.22 -31.60 15.57
C ILE A 200 -14.16 -32.50 14.75
N LEU A 201 -15.25 -31.95 14.23
CA LEU A 201 -16.17 -32.70 13.39
C LEU A 201 -15.60 -32.99 11.99
N ALA A 202 -14.76 -32.12 11.44
CA ALA A 202 -14.02 -32.37 10.20
C ALA A 202 -13.04 -33.51 10.37
N VAL A 203 -12.18 -33.48 11.40
CA VAL A 203 -11.27 -34.60 11.77
C VAL A 203 -12.02 -35.90 11.99
N LEU A 204 -13.11 -35.86 12.74
CA LEU A 204 -13.93 -37.07 12.99
C LEU A 204 -14.61 -37.60 11.73
N GLY A 205 -14.92 -36.72 10.76
CA GLY A 205 -15.50 -37.06 9.45
C GLY A 205 -14.57 -37.92 8.62
N ASP A 206 -13.28 -37.62 8.66
CA ASP A 206 -12.23 -38.29 7.89
C ASP A 206 -11.45 -39.34 8.71
N PHE A 207 -11.84 -39.54 9.97
CA PHE A 207 -11.11 -40.42 10.91
C PHE A 207 -10.87 -41.82 10.37
N GLY A 208 -9.60 -42.21 10.29
CA GLY A 208 -9.15 -43.49 9.75
C GLY A 208 -8.95 -43.48 8.23
N ALA A 209 -9.13 -42.34 7.58
CA ALA A 209 -8.75 -42.16 6.18
C ALA A 209 -7.22 -42.02 6.04
N THR A 210 -6.69 -42.32 4.85
CA THR A 210 -5.28 -42.18 4.54
C THR A 210 -5.10 -41.65 3.12
N GLY A 211 -4.17 -40.69 2.92
CA GLY A 211 -3.87 -40.07 1.64
C GLY A 211 -3.86 -38.54 1.75
N GLY A 212 -3.15 -37.84 0.90
CA GLY A 212 -3.04 -36.38 0.98
C GLY A 212 -4.32 -35.63 0.56
N GLY A 213 -4.55 -34.47 1.19
CA GLY A 213 -5.66 -33.57 0.90
C GLY A 213 -6.97 -33.95 1.60
N LEU A 214 -6.90 -34.52 2.77
CA LEU A 214 -8.01 -34.73 3.69
C LEU A 214 -8.11 -33.51 4.63
N ASP A 215 -9.29 -32.97 4.80
CA ASP A 215 -9.52 -31.80 5.66
C ASP A 215 -9.19 -32.09 7.13
N GLY A 216 -9.35 -33.33 7.56
CA GLY A 216 -9.00 -33.76 8.90
C GLY A 216 -7.53 -34.15 9.16
N ASP A 217 -6.63 -34.08 8.17
CA ASP A 217 -5.18 -34.34 8.31
C ASP A 217 -4.46 -33.04 8.74
N VAL A 218 -4.62 -32.70 10.01
CA VAL A 218 -4.15 -31.42 10.58
C VAL A 218 -2.63 -31.36 10.72
N ASP A 219 -1.97 -32.51 10.95
CA ASP A 219 -0.52 -32.59 11.08
C ASP A 219 0.22 -32.89 9.77
N ASN A 220 -0.56 -33.10 8.68
CA ASN A 220 -0.06 -33.35 7.34
C ASN A 220 0.83 -34.59 7.22
N ASP A 221 0.56 -35.63 8.00
CA ASP A 221 1.31 -36.89 7.95
C ASP A 221 0.69 -37.92 6.96
N ASN A 222 -0.41 -37.56 6.30
CA ASN A 222 -1.20 -38.28 5.31
C ASN A 222 -2.05 -39.43 5.89
N ASP A 223 -2.38 -39.39 7.14
CA ASP A 223 -3.53 -40.13 7.70
C ASP A 223 -4.33 -39.24 8.65
N VAL A 224 -5.51 -39.70 9.04
CA VAL A 224 -6.36 -38.96 9.98
C VAL A 224 -6.60 -39.85 11.18
N ASP A 225 -5.96 -39.54 12.28
CA ASP A 225 -6.02 -40.32 13.48
C ASP A 225 -6.17 -39.48 14.78
N VAL A 226 -5.74 -40.02 15.88
CA VAL A 226 -5.90 -39.35 17.17
C VAL A 226 -4.95 -38.16 17.35
N ASP A 227 -3.84 -38.15 16.62
CA ASP A 227 -2.85 -37.10 16.75
C ASP A 227 -3.38 -35.82 16.11
N ASP A 228 -4.26 -35.88 15.07
CA ASP A 228 -4.97 -34.74 14.48
C ASP A 228 -6.00 -34.16 15.47
N ILE A 229 -6.76 -34.99 16.17
CA ILE A 229 -7.71 -34.50 17.18
C ILE A 229 -7.01 -33.73 18.32
N LEU A 230 -5.74 -34.04 18.58
CA LEU A 230 -4.98 -33.38 19.64
C LEU A 230 -4.38 -32.04 19.19
N GLN A 231 -4.50 -31.68 17.90
CA GLN A 231 -4.02 -30.42 17.31
C GLN A 231 -5.13 -29.42 17.03
N VAL A 232 -6.38 -29.83 17.15
CA VAL A 232 -7.57 -28.94 17.05
C VAL A 232 -7.82 -28.18 18.36
#